data_e5a0bd5f6e5fa0f5a3fab78da272f336
#
_entry.id   e5a0bd5f6e5fa0f5a3fab78da272f336
#
_cell.length_a   1.000
_cell.length_b   1.000
_cell.length_c   1.000
_cell.angle_alpha   90.00
_cell.angle_beta   90.00
_cell.angle_gamma   90.00
#
_symmetry.space_group_name_H-M   'P 1'
#
loop_
_entity.id
_entity.type
_entity.pdbx_description
1 polymer ?
#
loop_
_entity_poly.entity_id
_entity_poly.type
_entity_poly.pdbx_seq_one_letter_code
_entity_poly.pdbx_strand_id
1 'polypeptide(L)'
;GGPRTKPELSKHERGAFENLVVLCANCHTMVDKAPDAFSDSVMLRWKREHATKLRGLFGAFQFKDRTTARQVVEPLLIENRAIFRQYGPHVEAAQNPESGAAERWKRKMLTRILPNSRRVLALLDANRNLLTESESLLVEMFRQHIDDLEAFHIEGVRQDSSRFPEKLFEILRD
;
A
#
# COMPACT_ATOMS: atom_id res chain seq x y z
N GLY A 1 -39.75 1.89 0.08
CA GLY A 1 -38.47 1.46 0.61
C GLY A 1 -38.08 0.13 -0.01
N GLY A 2 -36.81 -0.18 -0.08
CA GLY A 2 -36.34 -1.50 -0.55
C GLY A 2 -36.63 -2.62 0.47
N PRO A 3 -36.40 -3.89 0.10
CA PRO A 3 -36.74 -5.05 0.94
C PRO A 3 -36.03 -5.08 2.30
N ARG A 4 -34.98 -4.26 2.48
CA ARG A 4 -34.18 -4.15 3.70
C ARG A 4 -34.39 -2.85 4.48
N THR A 5 -35.44 -2.10 4.13
CA THR A 5 -35.75 -0.86 4.83
C THR A 5 -36.19 -1.17 6.28
N LYS A 6 -35.50 -0.55 7.25
CA LYS A 6 -35.86 -0.61 8.67
C LYS A 6 -36.75 0.57 9.03
N PRO A 7 -38.06 0.35 9.24
CA PRO A 7 -39.02 1.43 9.53
C PRO A 7 -38.67 2.18 10.82
N GLU A 8 -38.05 1.49 11.78
CA GLU A 8 -37.68 2.01 13.11
C GLU A 8 -36.56 3.05 13.06
N LEU A 9 -35.80 3.09 11.96
CA LEU A 9 -34.71 4.07 11.78
C LEU A 9 -35.23 5.32 11.08
N SER A 10 -34.81 6.47 11.55
CA SER A 10 -35.03 7.76 10.87
C SER A 10 -34.35 7.80 9.50
N LYS A 11 -34.76 8.75 8.65
CA LYS A 11 -34.12 8.95 7.33
C LYS A 11 -32.62 9.26 7.47
N HIS A 12 -32.24 10.00 8.49
CA HIS A 12 -30.84 10.34 8.78
C HIS A 12 -30.03 9.10 9.19
N GLU A 13 -30.54 8.31 10.12
CA GLU A 13 -29.88 7.08 10.57
C GLU A 13 -29.72 6.04 9.44
N ARG A 14 -30.74 5.89 8.58
CA ARG A 14 -30.64 5.02 7.40
C ARG A 14 -29.55 5.47 6.43
N GLY A 15 -29.31 6.78 6.30
CA GLY A 15 -28.27 7.36 5.45
C GLY A 15 -26.89 7.44 6.11
N ALA A 16 -26.76 7.10 7.39
CA ALA A 16 -25.48 7.11 8.08
C ALA A 16 -24.50 6.08 7.48
N PHE A 17 -23.23 6.42 7.43
CA PHE A 17 -22.18 5.56 6.83
C PHE A 17 -22.17 4.15 7.42
N GLU A 18 -22.45 4.01 8.68
CA GLU A 18 -22.51 2.74 9.41
C GLU A 18 -23.56 1.80 8.81
N ASN A 19 -24.66 2.35 8.29
CA ASN A 19 -25.79 1.61 7.73
C ASN A 19 -25.72 1.45 6.19
N LEU A 20 -24.67 1.95 5.56
CA LEU A 20 -24.49 1.84 4.10
C LEU A 20 -23.43 0.81 3.74
N VAL A 21 -23.71 0.00 2.72
CA VAL A 21 -22.76 -0.90 2.07
C VAL A 21 -22.77 -0.62 0.58
N VAL A 22 -21.59 -0.38 0.00
CA VAL A 22 -21.46 -0.17 -1.46
C VAL A 22 -21.32 -1.54 -2.13
N LEU A 23 -22.19 -1.82 -3.08
CA LEU A 23 -22.21 -3.06 -3.87
C LEU A 23 -22.24 -2.72 -5.37
N CYS A 24 -21.65 -3.58 -6.20
CA CYS A 24 -21.91 -3.52 -7.64
C CYS A 24 -23.35 -3.96 -7.96
N ALA A 25 -23.86 -3.61 -9.13
CA ALA A 25 -25.24 -3.87 -9.51
C ALA A 25 -25.64 -5.35 -9.37
N ASN A 26 -24.75 -6.29 -9.76
CA ASN A 26 -25.01 -7.72 -9.66
C ASN A 26 -25.10 -8.18 -8.20
N CYS A 27 -24.17 -7.73 -7.33
CA CYS A 27 -24.21 -8.06 -5.90
C CYS A 27 -25.43 -7.45 -5.21
N HIS A 28 -25.81 -6.22 -5.57
CA HIS A 28 -27.01 -5.57 -5.06
C HIS A 28 -28.26 -6.39 -5.38
N THR A 29 -28.44 -6.78 -6.64
CA THR A 29 -29.58 -7.61 -7.06
C THR A 29 -29.60 -8.96 -6.34
N MET A 30 -28.45 -9.60 -6.18
CA MET A 30 -28.33 -10.90 -5.50
C MET A 30 -28.72 -10.78 -4.01
N VAL A 31 -28.21 -9.77 -3.35
CA VAL A 31 -28.47 -9.49 -1.93
C VAL A 31 -29.96 -9.19 -1.68
N ASP A 32 -30.60 -8.42 -2.54
CA ASP A 32 -32.02 -8.06 -2.41
C ASP A 32 -32.96 -9.25 -2.69
N LYS A 33 -32.56 -10.16 -3.59
CA LYS A 33 -33.36 -11.35 -3.91
C LYS A 33 -33.27 -12.47 -2.87
N ALA A 34 -32.23 -12.46 -2.04
CA ALA A 34 -32.01 -13.53 -1.05
C ALA A 34 -31.68 -12.96 0.34
N PRO A 35 -32.62 -12.20 0.99
CA PRO A 35 -32.35 -11.53 2.26
C PRO A 35 -31.98 -12.49 3.39
N ASP A 36 -32.51 -13.71 3.39
CA ASP A 36 -32.19 -14.72 4.42
C ASP A 36 -30.77 -15.26 4.29
N ALA A 37 -30.26 -15.41 3.07
CA ALA A 37 -28.88 -15.84 2.81
C ALA A 37 -27.86 -14.71 3.08
N PHE A 38 -28.24 -13.46 2.87
CA PHE A 38 -27.42 -12.27 3.06
C PHE A 38 -27.97 -11.42 4.21
N SER A 39 -27.93 -11.95 5.43
CA SER A 39 -28.38 -11.23 6.63
C SER A 39 -27.56 -9.95 6.87
N ASP A 40 -28.08 -9.05 7.71
CA ASP A 40 -27.37 -7.81 8.10
C ASP A 40 -25.98 -8.12 8.69
N SER A 41 -25.84 -9.21 9.44
CA SER A 41 -24.55 -9.63 9.98
C SER A 41 -23.52 -10.02 8.91
N VAL A 42 -23.97 -10.67 7.82
CA VAL A 42 -23.13 -10.98 6.65
C VAL A 42 -22.71 -9.70 5.96
N MET A 43 -23.64 -8.76 5.74
CA MET A 43 -23.36 -7.48 5.08
C MET A 43 -22.36 -6.62 5.89
N LEU A 44 -22.55 -6.54 7.21
CA LEU A 44 -21.64 -5.83 8.10
C LEU A 44 -20.26 -6.50 8.18
N ARG A 45 -20.19 -7.83 8.10
CA ARG A 45 -18.92 -8.55 8.00
C ARG A 45 -18.20 -8.18 6.71
N TRP A 46 -18.85 -8.22 5.55
CA TRP A 46 -18.27 -7.81 4.27
C TRP A 46 -17.74 -6.38 4.30
N LYS A 47 -18.51 -5.45 4.90
CA LYS A 47 -18.07 -4.06 5.08
C LYS A 47 -16.79 -3.97 5.91
N ARG A 48 -16.70 -4.69 7.03
CA ARG A 48 -15.48 -4.72 7.87
C ARG A 48 -14.29 -5.34 7.15
N GLU A 49 -14.49 -6.47 6.46
CA GLU A 49 -13.44 -7.13 5.67
C GLU A 49 -12.93 -6.24 4.55
N HIS A 50 -13.84 -5.54 3.86
CA HIS A 50 -13.47 -4.57 2.81
C HIS A 50 -12.70 -3.38 3.38
N ALA A 51 -13.15 -2.80 4.47
CA ALA A 51 -12.44 -1.72 5.15
C ALA A 51 -11.04 -2.16 5.63
N THR A 52 -10.89 -3.40 6.09
CA THR A 52 -9.60 -3.97 6.47
C THR A 52 -8.68 -4.16 5.26
N LYS A 53 -9.21 -4.67 4.14
CA LYS A 53 -8.46 -4.79 2.89
C LYS A 53 -8.00 -3.42 2.37
N LEU A 54 -8.88 -2.43 2.36
CA LEU A 54 -8.54 -1.06 1.94
C LEU A 54 -7.44 -0.46 2.83
N ARG A 55 -7.57 -0.58 4.16
CA ARG A 55 -6.53 -0.13 5.09
C ARG A 55 -5.18 -0.78 4.78
N GLY A 56 -5.17 -2.10 4.51
CA GLY A 56 -3.96 -2.81 4.11
C GLY A 56 -3.36 -2.34 2.80
N LEU A 57 -4.20 -2.04 1.81
CA LEU A 57 -3.76 -1.57 0.49
C LEU A 57 -3.21 -0.14 0.54
N PHE A 58 -3.83 0.74 1.33
CA PHE A 58 -3.46 2.16 1.44
C PHE A 58 -2.51 2.47 2.60
N GLY A 59 -1.92 1.46 3.24
CA GLY A 59 -0.90 1.65 4.29
C GLY A 59 -1.42 2.24 5.60
N ALA A 60 -2.74 2.26 5.82
CA ALA A 60 -3.34 2.84 7.02
C ALA A 60 -3.40 1.87 8.23
N PHE A 61 -2.58 0.81 8.24
CA PHE A 61 -2.48 -0.08 9.40
C PHE A 61 -1.66 0.57 10.50
N GLN A 62 -2.26 0.71 11.68
CA GLN A 62 -1.52 0.96 12.90
C GLN A 62 -1.19 -0.39 13.57
N PHE A 63 0.08 -0.59 13.86
CA PHE A 63 0.57 -1.77 14.54
C PHE A 63 0.71 -1.51 16.04
N LYS A 64 0.57 -2.56 16.84
CA LYS A 64 0.69 -2.44 18.29
C LYS A 64 2.14 -2.28 18.75
N ASP A 65 3.10 -2.79 17.97
CA ASP A 65 4.52 -2.82 18.30
C ASP A 65 5.41 -2.84 17.05
N ARG A 66 6.71 -2.56 17.27
CA ARG A 66 7.75 -2.50 16.23
C ARG A 66 7.92 -3.83 15.50
N THR A 67 7.92 -4.94 16.24
CA THR A 67 8.11 -6.29 15.67
C THR A 67 7.00 -6.60 14.66
N THR A 68 5.74 -6.34 15.01
CA THR A 68 4.60 -6.56 14.11
C THR A 68 4.67 -5.64 12.87
N ALA A 69 5.06 -4.38 13.04
CA ALA A 69 5.26 -3.44 11.93
C ALA A 69 6.38 -3.94 11.00
N ARG A 70 7.50 -4.39 11.56
CA ARG A 70 8.63 -4.91 10.80
C ARG A 70 8.27 -6.14 9.97
N GLN A 71 7.50 -7.08 10.51
CA GLN A 71 7.06 -8.27 9.77
C GLN A 71 6.33 -7.94 8.46
N VAL A 72 5.69 -6.77 8.38
CA VAL A 72 4.99 -6.31 7.17
C VAL A 72 5.88 -5.48 6.25
N VAL A 73 6.77 -4.65 6.81
CA VAL A 73 7.66 -3.76 6.05
C VAL A 73 8.84 -4.51 5.44
N GLU A 74 9.48 -5.39 6.20
CA GLU A 74 10.72 -6.07 5.80
C GLU A 74 10.60 -6.86 4.49
N PRO A 75 9.54 -7.66 4.25
CA PRO A 75 9.40 -8.40 2.98
C PRO A 75 9.40 -7.48 1.75
N LEU A 76 8.80 -6.29 1.85
CA LEU A 76 8.75 -5.31 0.75
C LEU A 76 10.14 -4.74 0.47
N LEU A 77 10.91 -4.43 1.52
CA LEU A 77 12.30 -3.97 1.39
C LEU A 77 13.20 -5.06 0.82
N ILE A 78 13.04 -6.31 1.25
CA ILE A 78 13.79 -7.47 0.73
C ILE A 78 13.49 -7.68 -0.76
N GLU A 79 12.22 -7.63 -1.18
CA GLU A 79 11.85 -7.76 -2.60
C GLU A 79 12.51 -6.65 -3.43
N ASN A 80 12.43 -5.40 -2.98
CA ASN A 80 13.07 -4.28 -3.67
C ASN A 80 14.59 -4.46 -3.79
N ARG A 81 15.24 -4.89 -2.71
CA ARG A 81 16.69 -5.16 -2.70
C ARG A 81 17.07 -6.29 -3.66
N ALA A 82 16.29 -7.36 -3.70
CA ALA A 82 16.53 -8.48 -4.61
C ALA A 82 16.39 -8.04 -6.08
N ILE A 83 15.36 -7.26 -6.41
CA ILE A 83 15.17 -6.71 -7.75
C ILE A 83 16.33 -5.77 -8.11
N PHE A 84 16.74 -4.87 -7.22
CA PHE A 84 17.85 -3.96 -7.46
C PHE A 84 19.17 -4.72 -7.73
N ARG A 85 19.47 -5.74 -6.93
CA ARG A 85 20.68 -6.56 -7.11
C ARG A 85 20.67 -7.32 -8.43
N GLN A 86 19.53 -7.80 -8.89
CA GLN A 86 19.43 -8.65 -10.06
C GLN A 86 19.28 -7.85 -11.37
N TYR A 87 18.63 -6.69 -11.33
CA TYR A 87 18.25 -5.92 -12.52
C TYR A 87 18.70 -4.46 -12.50
N GLY A 88 19.31 -4.00 -11.41
CA GLY A 88 19.70 -2.61 -11.22
C GLY A 88 20.77 -2.12 -12.19
N PRO A 89 21.03 -0.81 -12.23
CA PRO A 89 21.93 -0.21 -13.22
C PRO A 89 23.40 -0.62 -13.07
N HIS A 90 23.76 -1.26 -11.97
CA HIS A 90 25.14 -1.71 -11.68
C HIS A 90 25.46 -3.12 -12.18
N VAL A 91 24.47 -3.87 -12.69
CA VAL A 91 24.72 -5.22 -13.21
C VAL A 91 25.43 -5.15 -14.58
N GLU A 92 26.26 -6.16 -14.88
CA GLU A 92 27.05 -6.21 -16.13
C GLU A 92 26.17 -6.03 -17.38
N ALA A 93 25.00 -6.69 -17.42
CA ALA A 93 24.06 -6.57 -18.53
C ALA A 93 23.58 -5.13 -18.77
N ALA A 94 23.58 -4.26 -17.75
CA ALA A 94 23.17 -2.87 -17.89
C ALA A 94 24.21 -2.01 -18.65
N GLN A 95 25.45 -2.48 -18.77
CA GLN A 95 26.51 -1.81 -19.51
C GLN A 95 26.41 -2.05 -21.02
N ASN A 96 25.65 -3.05 -21.46
CA ASN A 96 25.40 -3.33 -22.87
C ASN A 96 24.05 -2.73 -23.31
N PRO A 97 24.02 -1.66 -24.12
CA PRO A 97 22.80 -1.02 -24.60
C PRO A 97 21.85 -1.97 -25.36
N GLU A 98 22.39 -3.00 -26.01
CA GLU A 98 21.62 -3.96 -26.82
C GLU A 98 20.98 -5.08 -25.96
N SER A 99 21.32 -5.16 -24.67
CA SER A 99 20.86 -6.26 -23.78
C SER A 99 19.39 -6.19 -23.40
N GLY A 100 18.69 -5.08 -23.64
CA GLY A 100 17.34 -4.79 -23.13
C GLY A 100 17.27 -4.72 -21.59
N ALA A 101 18.42 -4.54 -20.93
CA ALA A 101 18.48 -4.45 -19.47
C ALA A 101 17.81 -3.19 -18.94
N ALA A 102 17.95 -2.06 -19.65
CA ALA A 102 17.34 -0.79 -19.27
C ALA A 102 15.80 -0.89 -19.24
N GLU A 103 15.19 -1.51 -20.24
CA GLU A 103 13.73 -1.71 -20.30
C GLU A 103 13.25 -2.68 -19.21
N ARG A 104 14.02 -3.76 -18.97
CA ARG A 104 13.69 -4.68 -17.85
C ARG A 104 13.77 -3.97 -16.51
N TRP A 105 14.82 -3.19 -16.29
CA TRP A 105 14.97 -2.38 -15.08
C TRP A 105 13.82 -1.40 -14.92
N LYS A 106 13.53 -0.57 -15.95
CA LYS A 106 12.43 0.40 -15.94
C LYS A 106 11.09 -0.29 -15.61
N ARG A 107 10.80 -1.43 -16.23
CA ARG A 107 9.57 -2.19 -15.94
C ARG A 107 9.52 -2.66 -14.48
N LYS A 108 10.61 -3.22 -13.93
CA LYS A 108 10.69 -3.66 -12.53
C LYS A 108 10.57 -2.48 -11.57
N MET A 109 11.21 -1.37 -11.89
CA MET A 109 11.11 -0.14 -11.11
C MET A 109 9.65 0.32 -11.00
N LEU A 110 8.96 0.48 -12.14
CA LEU A 110 7.59 1.00 -12.18
C LEU A 110 6.56 0.03 -11.61
N THR A 111 6.74 -1.30 -11.79
CA THR A 111 5.72 -2.28 -11.44
C THR A 111 5.94 -2.95 -10.08
N ARG A 112 7.10 -2.79 -9.46
CA ARG A 112 7.45 -3.43 -8.17
C ARG A 112 8.09 -2.47 -7.19
N ILE A 113 9.25 -1.88 -7.54
CA ILE A 113 10.02 -1.08 -6.57
C ILE A 113 9.23 0.15 -6.12
N LEU A 114 8.70 0.95 -7.03
CA LEU A 114 7.94 2.15 -6.67
C LEU A 114 6.67 1.82 -5.89
N PRO A 115 5.80 0.88 -6.32
CA PRO A 115 4.63 0.49 -5.53
C PRO A 115 4.97 -0.03 -4.13
N ASN A 116 5.98 -0.89 -4.01
CA ASN A 116 6.43 -1.40 -2.71
C ASN A 116 6.97 -0.26 -1.83
N SER A 117 7.76 0.65 -2.40
CA SER A 117 8.35 1.79 -1.70
C SER A 117 7.28 2.75 -1.19
N ARG A 118 6.28 3.08 -2.01
CA ARG A 118 5.12 3.89 -1.59
C ARG A 118 4.34 3.20 -0.47
N ARG A 119 4.18 1.87 -0.54
CA ARG A 119 3.52 1.10 0.51
C ARG A 119 4.32 1.13 1.82
N VAL A 120 5.64 0.97 1.75
CA VAL A 120 6.52 1.07 2.93
C VAL A 120 6.39 2.46 3.57
N LEU A 121 6.45 3.54 2.79
CA LEU A 121 6.25 4.91 3.31
C LEU A 121 4.91 5.07 4.00
N ALA A 122 3.83 4.63 3.38
CA ALA A 122 2.49 4.74 3.96
C ALA A 122 2.36 3.96 5.29
N LEU A 123 2.98 2.76 5.38
CA LEU A 123 3.03 1.97 6.61
C LEU A 123 3.83 2.68 7.70
N LEU A 124 5.00 3.24 7.38
CA LEU A 124 5.84 3.96 8.34
C LEU A 124 5.20 5.27 8.79
N ASP A 125 4.55 6.01 7.88
CA ASP A 125 3.81 7.23 8.21
C ASP A 125 2.63 6.96 9.17
N ALA A 126 1.88 5.90 8.94
CA ALA A 126 0.77 5.50 9.82
C ALA A 126 1.25 5.05 11.21
N ASN A 127 2.54 4.73 11.36
CA ASN A 127 3.12 4.17 12.58
C ASN A 127 4.32 4.99 13.09
N ARG A 128 4.30 6.31 12.88
CA ARG A 128 5.38 7.22 13.32
C ARG A 128 5.66 7.13 14.83
N ASN A 129 4.67 6.80 15.63
CA ASN A 129 4.79 6.57 17.07
C ASN A 129 5.68 5.37 17.44
N LEU A 130 5.95 4.48 16.50
CA LEU A 130 6.86 3.33 16.68
C LEU A 130 8.29 3.62 16.24
N LEU A 131 8.55 4.77 15.61
CA LEU A 131 9.86 5.15 15.08
C LEU A 131 10.65 5.94 16.11
N THR A 132 11.95 5.70 16.15
CA THR A 132 12.90 6.58 16.83
C THR A 132 13.10 7.87 16.01
N GLU A 133 13.72 8.87 16.61
CA GLU A 133 14.06 10.11 15.90
C GLU A 133 14.97 9.86 14.70
N SER A 134 16.00 9.03 14.87
CA SER A 134 16.91 8.65 13.78
C SER A 134 16.21 7.87 12.66
N GLU A 135 15.26 7.00 12.98
CA GLU A 135 14.46 6.31 11.99
C GLU A 135 13.49 7.23 11.26
N SER A 136 12.93 8.22 11.95
CA SER A 136 12.09 9.24 11.33
C SER A 136 12.86 10.03 10.27
N LEU A 137 14.13 10.37 10.54
CA LEU A 137 15.00 11.00 9.55
C LEU A 137 15.26 10.07 8.35
N LEU A 138 15.49 8.78 8.59
CA LEU A 138 15.66 7.79 7.50
C LEU A 138 14.42 7.69 6.62
N VAL A 139 13.22 7.79 7.19
CA VAL A 139 11.96 7.78 6.45
C VAL A 139 11.87 9.00 5.52
N GLU A 140 12.27 10.19 5.99
CA GLU A 140 12.26 11.39 5.14
C GLU A 140 13.33 11.31 4.03
N MET A 141 14.53 10.78 4.32
CA MET A 141 15.55 10.52 3.29
C MET A 141 15.04 9.51 2.25
N PHE A 142 14.33 8.48 2.69
CA PHE A 142 13.72 7.49 1.79
C PHE A 142 12.61 8.10 0.93
N ARG A 143 11.83 9.02 1.48
CA ARG A 143 10.81 9.79 0.74
C ARG A 143 11.44 10.56 -0.41
N GLN A 144 12.49 11.33 -0.14
CA GLN A 144 13.21 12.09 -1.16
C GLN A 144 13.73 11.16 -2.26
N HIS A 145 14.32 10.03 -1.86
CA HIS A 145 14.80 9.04 -2.83
C HIS A 145 13.68 8.50 -3.75
N ILE A 146 12.47 8.26 -3.22
CA ILE A 146 11.34 7.79 -4.03
C ILE A 146 10.85 8.89 -4.96
N ASP A 147 10.74 10.11 -4.48
CA ASP A 147 10.29 11.26 -5.28
C ASP A 147 11.27 11.49 -6.46
N ASP A 148 12.58 11.39 -6.22
CA ASP A 148 13.61 11.48 -7.27
C ASP A 148 13.50 10.33 -8.28
N LEU A 149 13.23 9.08 -7.82
CA LEU A 149 13.02 7.94 -8.71
C LEU A 149 11.77 8.12 -9.58
N GLU A 150 10.70 8.66 -9.03
CA GLU A 150 9.48 8.95 -9.80
C GLU A 150 9.75 10.05 -10.82
N ALA A 151 10.37 11.16 -10.43
CA ALA A 151 10.73 12.24 -11.33
C ALA A 151 11.59 11.72 -12.50
N PHE A 152 12.59 10.88 -12.21
CA PHE A 152 13.46 10.31 -13.25
C PHE A 152 12.72 9.32 -14.18
N HIS A 153 12.00 8.35 -13.61
CA HIS A 153 11.45 7.23 -14.40
C HIS A 153 10.07 7.52 -15.02
N ILE A 154 9.29 8.42 -14.42
CA ILE A 154 7.93 8.77 -14.87
C ILE A 154 7.93 10.09 -15.63
N GLU A 155 8.56 11.13 -15.06
CA GLU A 155 8.52 12.48 -15.62
C GLU A 155 9.68 12.76 -16.58
N GLY A 156 10.71 11.90 -16.58
CA GLY A 156 11.88 12.04 -17.46
C GLY A 156 12.85 13.14 -17.00
N VAL A 157 12.74 13.61 -15.77
CA VAL A 157 13.61 14.65 -15.20
C VAL A 157 14.99 14.03 -14.93
N ARG A 158 16.03 14.58 -15.57
CA ARG A 158 17.43 14.18 -15.34
C ARG A 158 18.07 15.15 -14.37
N GLN A 159 18.17 14.71 -13.12
CA GLN A 159 18.88 15.44 -12.06
C GLN A 159 19.63 14.43 -11.19
N ASP A 160 20.56 14.93 -10.38
CA ASP A 160 21.18 14.10 -9.35
C ASP A 160 20.12 13.60 -8.39
N SER A 161 20.01 12.28 -8.27
CA SER A 161 19.04 11.66 -7.37
C SER A 161 19.67 11.33 -6.03
N SER A 162 18.91 11.47 -4.96
CA SER A 162 19.30 11.04 -3.62
C SER A 162 19.56 9.52 -3.60
N ARG A 163 20.53 9.10 -2.82
CA ARG A 163 20.84 7.68 -2.65
C ARG A 163 19.84 7.01 -1.71
N PHE A 164 19.56 5.74 -1.98
CA PHE A 164 18.78 4.92 -1.07
C PHE A 164 19.47 4.87 0.31
N PRO A 165 18.76 5.18 1.41
CA PRO A 165 19.33 5.14 2.75
C PRO A 165 19.47 3.68 3.23
N GLU A 166 20.64 3.09 3.08
CA GLU A 166 20.92 1.67 3.38
C GLU A 166 20.48 1.23 4.79
N LYS A 167 20.59 2.14 5.78
CA LYS A 167 20.12 1.89 7.15
C LYS A 167 18.61 1.63 7.25
N LEU A 168 17.83 1.95 6.21
CA LEU A 168 16.40 1.64 6.18
C LEU A 168 16.13 0.13 6.26
N PHE A 169 17.07 -0.72 5.86
CA PHE A 169 16.95 -2.17 6.03
C PHE A 169 16.94 -2.61 7.51
N GLU A 170 17.38 -1.74 8.41
CA GLU A 170 17.39 -1.99 9.86
C GLU A 170 16.19 -1.33 10.57
N ILE A 171 15.33 -0.61 9.86
CA ILE A 171 14.20 0.11 10.45
C ILE A 171 13.30 -0.81 11.27
N LEU A 172 12.82 -0.33 12.42
CA LEU A 172 11.97 -1.09 13.36
C LEU A 172 12.66 -2.35 13.96
N ARG A 173 13.98 -2.47 13.88
CA ARG A 173 14.73 -3.44 14.69
C ARG A 173 14.92 -2.88 16.09
N ASP A 174 14.84 -3.76 17.06
CA ASP A 174 15.16 -3.49 18.47
C ASP A 174 16.66 -3.54 18.69
#